data_a3f6a80e4e5fb287ececb76512c6cd3c
#
_entry.id   a3f6a80e4e5fb287ececb76512c6cd3c
#
_cell.length_a   1.000
_cell.length_b   1.000
_cell.length_c   1.000
_cell.angle_alpha   90.00
_cell.angle_beta   90.00
_cell.angle_gamma   90.00
#
_symmetry.space_group_name_H-M   'P 1'
#
loop_
_entity.id
_entity.type
_entity.pdbx_description
1 polymer ?
#
loop_
_entity_poly.entity_id
_entity_poly.type
_entity_poly.pdbx_seq_one_letter_code
_entity_poly.pdbx_strand_id
1 'polypeptide(L)'
;ACASASVAIRQGIIGIASGLYDVVLAGGVEKMTTLPTNETTLVLATGADMVWETYAGYTFPGLYATMATAHMNEYGTTSEDLMAIAIKNHDNGALNPMAQFGQTVRDVMNARAAKAKEKGRPVPSWADEMEFLHDPAYNPVVAWPLKLFDRCPITDGAACVLLVAEEIARDFTDTPVYIIGTGQASGNALHDRESLT
;
A
#
# COMPACT_ATOMS: atom_id res chain seq x y z
N ALA A 1 -10.55 -2.10 -9.27
CA ALA A 1 -10.30 -2.99 -8.13
C ALA A 1 -8.79 -3.10 -7.89
N CYS A 2 -8.34 -3.04 -6.64
CA CYS A 2 -6.91 -3.00 -6.28
C CYS A 2 -6.12 -4.25 -6.74
N ALA A 3 -6.78 -5.39 -6.90
CA ALA A 3 -6.18 -6.64 -7.37
C ALA A 3 -6.18 -6.83 -8.89
N SER A 4 -6.54 -5.83 -9.69
CA SER A 4 -6.70 -5.98 -11.15
C SER A 4 -5.43 -6.46 -11.85
N ALA A 5 -4.26 -5.92 -11.49
CA ALA A 5 -2.98 -6.36 -12.05
C ALA A 5 -2.63 -7.80 -11.65
N SER A 6 -2.93 -8.21 -10.41
CA SER A 6 -2.75 -9.59 -9.96
C SER A 6 -3.63 -10.57 -10.75
N VAL A 7 -4.88 -10.17 -11.06
CA VAL A 7 -5.77 -10.96 -11.92
C VAL A 7 -5.24 -11.04 -13.35
N ALA A 8 -4.71 -9.94 -13.90
CA ALA A 8 -4.09 -9.94 -15.23
C ALA A 8 -2.88 -10.88 -15.30
N ILE A 9 -2.01 -10.86 -14.29
CA ILE A 9 -0.87 -11.78 -14.19
C ILE A 9 -1.38 -13.23 -14.13
N ARG A 10 -2.40 -13.52 -13.30
CA ARG A 10 -2.98 -14.86 -13.20
C ARG A 10 -3.56 -15.34 -14.53
N GLN A 11 -4.22 -14.49 -15.30
CA GLN A 11 -4.72 -14.84 -16.64
C GLN A 11 -3.56 -15.16 -17.60
N GLY A 12 -2.47 -14.39 -17.53
CA GLY A 12 -1.24 -14.69 -18.29
C GLY A 12 -0.65 -16.05 -17.93
N ILE A 13 -0.57 -16.38 -16.63
CA ILE A 13 -0.09 -17.69 -16.15
C ILE A 13 -0.97 -18.83 -16.71
N ILE A 14 -2.29 -18.68 -16.64
CA ILE A 14 -3.22 -19.68 -17.17
C ILE A 14 -3.04 -19.84 -18.69
N GLY A 15 -2.87 -18.73 -19.43
CA GLY A 15 -2.63 -18.74 -20.87
C GLY A 15 -1.37 -19.53 -21.26
N ILE A 16 -0.28 -19.32 -20.53
CA ILE A 16 0.98 -20.06 -20.76
C ILE A 16 0.82 -21.53 -20.33
N ALA A 17 0.31 -21.77 -19.14
CA ALA A 17 0.16 -23.13 -18.61
C ALA A 17 -0.79 -24.00 -19.46
N SER A 18 -1.74 -23.39 -20.17
CA SER A 18 -2.63 -24.08 -21.11
C SER A 18 -2.04 -24.30 -22.51
N GLY A 19 -0.84 -23.80 -22.76
CA GLY A 19 -0.18 -23.84 -24.07
C GLY A 19 -0.81 -22.92 -25.13
N LEU A 20 -1.63 -21.94 -24.70
CA LEU A 20 -2.24 -20.97 -25.61
C LEU A 20 -1.24 -19.89 -26.04
N TYR A 21 -0.32 -19.52 -25.17
CA TYR A 21 0.72 -18.52 -25.41
C TYR A 21 2.06 -18.97 -24.83
N ASP A 22 3.15 -18.60 -25.49
CA ASP A 22 4.51 -18.83 -25.02
C ASP A 22 5.04 -17.61 -24.23
N VAL A 23 4.56 -16.41 -24.58
CA VAL A 23 4.98 -15.14 -23.97
C VAL A 23 3.78 -14.25 -23.73
N VAL A 24 3.67 -13.70 -22.53
CA VAL A 24 2.60 -12.77 -22.12
C VAL A 24 3.19 -11.58 -21.38
N LEU A 25 2.84 -10.37 -21.79
CA LEU A 25 3.09 -9.16 -21.02
C LEU A 25 1.83 -8.84 -20.20
N ALA A 26 1.95 -8.89 -18.87
CA ALA A 26 0.85 -8.57 -17.95
C ALA A 26 1.22 -7.35 -17.08
N GLY A 27 0.28 -6.42 -16.89
CA GLY A 27 0.56 -5.24 -16.10
C GLY A 27 -0.68 -4.42 -15.76
N GLY A 28 -0.43 -3.28 -15.14
CA GLY A 28 -1.44 -2.31 -14.79
C GLY A 28 -0.90 -0.88 -14.78
N VAL A 29 -1.81 0.05 -14.96
CA VAL A 29 -1.55 1.48 -14.90
C VAL A 29 -2.66 2.15 -14.08
N GLU A 30 -2.29 3.14 -13.28
CA GLU A 30 -3.24 3.96 -12.55
C GLU A 30 -2.84 5.43 -12.61
N LYS A 31 -3.84 6.30 -12.76
CA LYS A 31 -3.69 7.74 -12.73
C LYS A 31 -4.72 8.35 -11.78
N MET A 32 -4.32 8.59 -10.54
CA MET A 32 -5.19 9.09 -9.47
C MET A 32 -5.00 10.59 -9.17
N THR A 33 -3.88 11.20 -9.61
CA THR A 33 -3.57 12.59 -9.28
C THR A 33 -4.32 13.63 -10.13
N THR A 34 -5.23 13.18 -11.00
CA THR A 34 -6.08 14.07 -11.81
C THR A 34 -7.10 14.84 -10.96
N LEU A 35 -7.51 14.25 -9.85
CA LEU A 35 -8.48 14.83 -8.91
C LEU A 35 -7.80 15.27 -7.60
N PRO A 36 -8.36 16.26 -6.89
CA PRO A 36 -7.95 16.58 -5.52
C PRO A 36 -8.12 15.37 -4.59
N THR A 37 -7.33 15.30 -3.52
CA THR A 37 -7.30 14.15 -2.59
C THR A 37 -8.67 13.77 -2.03
N ASN A 38 -9.50 14.74 -1.69
CA ASN A 38 -10.85 14.51 -1.17
C ASN A 38 -11.77 13.84 -2.21
N GLU A 39 -11.71 14.29 -3.46
CA GLU A 39 -12.49 13.69 -4.55
C GLU A 39 -11.98 12.29 -4.91
N THR A 40 -10.66 12.12 -5.00
CA THR A 40 -10.05 10.80 -5.20
C THR A 40 -10.47 9.82 -4.10
N THR A 41 -10.52 10.27 -2.84
CA THR A 41 -10.97 9.44 -1.71
C THR A 41 -12.42 8.98 -1.89
N LEU A 42 -13.31 9.85 -2.37
CA LEU A 42 -14.71 9.49 -2.66
C LEU A 42 -14.82 8.52 -3.84
N VAL A 43 -14.04 8.73 -4.90
CA VAL A 43 -13.99 7.79 -6.03
C VAL A 43 -13.52 6.42 -5.57
N LEU A 44 -12.46 6.35 -4.77
CA LEU A 44 -11.95 5.10 -4.20
C LEU A 44 -12.99 4.40 -3.32
N ALA A 45 -13.80 5.16 -2.57
CA ALA A 45 -14.86 4.60 -1.72
C ALA A 45 -15.92 3.82 -2.50
N THR A 46 -16.06 4.04 -3.82
CA THR A 46 -16.94 3.22 -4.67
C THR A 46 -16.50 1.75 -4.80
N GLY A 47 -15.30 1.41 -4.35
CA GLY A 47 -14.83 0.03 -4.24
C GLY A 47 -15.40 -0.76 -3.05
N ALA A 48 -16.06 -0.08 -2.13
CA ALA A 48 -16.79 -0.66 -1.00
C ALA A 48 -18.28 -0.85 -1.35
N ASP A 49 -19.06 -1.46 -0.46
CA ASP A 49 -20.51 -1.51 -0.61
C ASP A 49 -21.11 -0.11 -0.49
N MET A 50 -21.79 0.35 -1.56
CA MET A 50 -22.31 1.71 -1.64
C MET A 50 -23.48 1.95 -0.70
N VAL A 51 -24.25 0.92 -0.38
CA VAL A 51 -25.45 1.02 0.45
C VAL A 51 -25.14 0.94 1.94
N TRP A 52 -24.32 -0.02 2.33
CA TRP A 52 -24.07 -0.34 3.73
C TRP A 52 -22.78 0.28 4.30
N GLU A 53 -21.79 0.49 3.45
CA GLU A 53 -20.46 0.97 3.86
C GLU A 53 -20.24 2.44 3.48
N THR A 54 -20.26 2.76 2.19
CA THR A 54 -19.97 4.11 1.71
C THR A 54 -21.05 5.12 2.16
N TYR A 55 -22.33 4.75 2.12
CA TYR A 55 -23.41 5.60 2.59
C TYR A 55 -23.30 5.92 4.10
N ALA A 56 -22.79 4.98 4.90
CA ALA A 56 -22.51 5.19 6.32
C ALA A 56 -21.27 6.09 6.57
N GLY A 57 -20.60 6.57 5.52
CA GLY A 57 -19.44 7.46 5.63
C GLY A 57 -18.08 6.75 5.61
N TYR A 58 -18.03 5.47 5.33
CA TYR A 58 -16.76 4.77 5.23
C TYR A 58 -15.97 5.22 4.00
N THR A 59 -14.72 5.58 4.23
CA THR A 59 -13.68 5.72 3.22
C THR A 59 -12.63 4.64 3.44
N PHE A 60 -11.70 4.43 2.51
CA PHE A 60 -10.66 3.40 2.69
C PHE A 60 -9.90 3.51 4.02
N PRO A 61 -9.45 4.69 4.49
CA PRO A 61 -8.85 4.79 5.82
C PRO A 61 -9.77 4.29 6.95
N GLY A 62 -11.07 4.58 6.89
CA GLY A 62 -12.04 4.11 7.88
C GLY A 62 -12.25 2.60 7.83
N LEU A 63 -12.36 2.01 6.64
CA LEU A 63 -12.49 0.56 6.44
C LEU A 63 -11.28 -0.18 7.02
N TYR A 64 -10.08 0.24 6.65
CA TYR A 64 -8.85 -0.37 7.16
C TYR A 64 -8.63 -0.12 8.65
N ALA A 65 -9.07 1.02 9.17
CA ALA A 65 -9.04 1.29 10.61
C ALA A 65 -9.91 0.32 11.40
N THR A 66 -11.09 -0.04 10.87
CA THR A 66 -11.97 -1.06 11.49
C THR A 66 -11.27 -2.42 11.52
N MET A 67 -10.64 -2.82 10.41
CA MET A 67 -9.86 -4.07 10.34
C MET A 67 -8.66 -4.05 11.30
N ALA A 68 -7.91 -2.94 11.33
CA ALA A 68 -6.79 -2.78 12.25
C ALA A 68 -7.23 -2.87 13.71
N THR A 69 -8.35 -2.25 14.08
CA THR A 69 -8.91 -2.32 15.43
C THR A 69 -9.31 -3.75 15.80
N ALA A 70 -9.95 -4.48 14.89
CA ALA A 70 -10.29 -5.88 15.11
C ALA A 70 -9.04 -6.75 15.32
N HIS A 71 -8.01 -6.56 14.46
CA HIS A 71 -6.75 -7.28 14.57
C HIS A 71 -6.01 -6.97 15.88
N MET A 72 -5.97 -5.70 16.29
CA MET A 72 -5.40 -5.30 17.58
C MET A 72 -6.11 -5.96 18.76
N ASN A 73 -7.44 -6.05 18.70
CA ASN A 73 -8.24 -6.67 19.74
C ASN A 73 -8.06 -8.19 19.80
N GLU A 74 -7.92 -8.84 18.65
CA GLU A 74 -7.82 -10.31 18.57
C GLU A 74 -6.40 -10.80 18.85
N TYR A 75 -5.39 -10.14 18.30
CA TYR A 75 -3.99 -10.60 18.32
C TYR A 75 -3.05 -9.75 19.18
N GLY A 76 -3.54 -8.66 19.78
CA GLY A 76 -2.73 -7.79 20.62
C GLY A 76 -1.73 -6.91 19.84
N THR A 77 -1.92 -6.76 18.54
CA THR A 77 -1.10 -5.85 17.70
C THR A 77 -1.17 -4.43 18.25
N THR A 78 -0.05 -3.74 18.26
CA THR A 78 0.10 -2.41 18.83
C THR A 78 0.28 -1.32 17.79
N SER A 79 0.24 -0.06 18.21
CA SER A 79 0.60 1.08 17.33
C SER A 79 2.06 1.02 16.91
N GLU A 80 2.93 0.49 17.76
CA GLU A 80 4.37 0.34 17.49
C GLU A 80 4.62 -0.66 16.37
N ASP A 81 3.83 -1.74 16.30
CA ASP A 81 3.92 -2.70 15.18
C ASP A 81 3.57 -2.04 13.84
N LEU A 82 2.54 -1.18 13.81
CA LEU A 82 2.20 -0.42 12.61
C LEU A 82 3.29 0.57 12.23
N MET A 83 3.87 1.29 13.21
CA MET A 83 4.99 2.21 12.98
C MET A 83 6.24 1.49 12.48
N ALA A 84 6.54 0.30 12.99
CA ALA A 84 7.65 -0.53 12.51
C ALA A 84 7.47 -0.91 11.03
N ILE A 85 6.24 -1.21 10.60
CA ILE A 85 5.92 -1.45 9.19
C ILE A 85 6.13 -0.18 8.36
N ALA A 86 5.71 0.99 8.86
CA ALA A 86 5.92 2.26 8.18
C ALA A 86 7.42 2.56 7.99
N ILE A 87 8.24 2.39 9.02
CA ILE A 87 9.70 2.55 8.96
C ILE A 87 10.28 1.61 7.90
N LYS A 88 10.00 0.30 7.99
CA LYS A 88 10.48 -0.70 7.03
C LYS A 88 10.08 -0.35 5.58
N ASN A 89 8.84 0.09 5.37
CA ASN A 89 8.37 0.42 4.03
C ASN A 89 9.05 1.67 3.46
N HIS A 90 9.29 2.68 4.29
CA HIS A 90 10.05 3.86 3.90
C HIS A 90 11.52 3.53 3.60
N ASP A 91 12.16 2.69 4.41
CA ASP A 91 13.54 2.24 4.18
C ASP A 91 13.67 1.51 2.85
N ASN A 92 12.75 0.58 2.54
CA ASN A 92 12.71 -0.09 1.25
C ASN A 92 12.36 0.86 0.10
N GLY A 93 11.43 1.79 0.32
CA GLY A 93 11.06 2.82 -0.66
C GLY A 93 12.23 3.73 -1.03
N ALA A 94 13.09 4.08 -0.08
CA ALA A 94 14.26 4.90 -0.30
C ALA A 94 15.30 4.25 -1.24
N LEU A 95 15.26 2.92 -1.39
CA LEU A 95 16.11 2.17 -2.33
C LEU A 95 15.55 2.19 -3.76
N ASN A 96 14.29 2.60 -3.96
CA ASN A 96 13.66 2.63 -5.27
C ASN A 96 13.69 4.05 -5.85
N PRO A 97 14.45 4.31 -6.94
CA PRO A 97 14.53 5.64 -7.55
C PRO A 97 13.21 6.15 -8.13
N MET A 98 12.23 5.26 -8.34
CA MET A 98 10.89 5.60 -8.85
C MET A 98 9.88 5.80 -7.74
N ALA A 99 10.24 5.62 -6.46
CA ALA A 99 9.32 5.83 -5.36
C ALA A 99 8.95 7.31 -5.20
N GLN A 100 7.66 7.60 -5.01
CA GLN A 100 7.18 8.95 -4.73
C GLN A 100 7.78 9.49 -3.41
N PHE A 101 7.92 8.65 -2.40
CA PHE A 101 8.63 8.94 -1.14
C PHE A 101 9.94 8.16 -1.09
N GLY A 102 10.95 8.64 -1.82
CA GLY A 102 12.29 8.07 -1.84
C GLY A 102 13.14 8.50 -0.62
N GLN A 103 12.55 8.54 0.56
CA GLN A 103 13.17 8.98 1.81
C GLN A 103 12.81 8.04 2.94
N THR A 104 13.78 7.75 3.80
CA THR A 104 13.54 7.04 5.06
C THR A 104 12.72 7.91 6.02
N VAL A 105 12.11 7.30 7.03
CA VAL A 105 11.45 8.06 8.12
C VAL A 105 12.48 8.96 8.84
N ARG A 106 13.71 8.50 8.99
CA ARG A 106 14.82 9.29 9.56
C ARG A 106 15.12 10.54 8.74
N ASP A 107 15.14 10.43 7.42
CA ASP A 107 15.36 11.59 6.54
C ASP A 107 14.24 12.62 6.69
N VAL A 108 12.99 12.16 6.74
CA VAL A 108 11.83 13.03 6.96
C VAL A 108 11.92 13.71 8.33
N MET A 109 12.24 12.97 9.37
CA MET A 109 12.45 13.48 10.74
C MET A 109 13.50 14.60 10.76
N ASN A 110 14.68 14.35 10.19
CA ASN A 110 15.77 15.31 10.12
C ASN A 110 15.40 16.56 9.32
N ALA A 111 14.71 16.38 8.20
CA ALA A 111 14.22 17.49 7.36
C ALA A 111 13.21 18.38 8.13
N ARG A 112 12.35 17.77 8.97
CA ARG A 112 11.40 18.53 9.81
C ARG A 112 12.11 19.35 10.88
N ALA A 113 13.12 18.79 11.56
CA ALA A 113 13.94 19.48 12.53
C ALA A 113 14.71 20.66 11.89
N ALA A 114 15.34 20.43 10.74
CA ALA A 114 16.05 21.46 9.99
C ALA A 114 15.11 22.61 9.56
N LYS A 115 13.92 22.29 9.07
CA LYS A 115 12.92 23.29 8.66
C LYS A 115 12.38 24.11 9.85
N ALA A 116 12.25 23.51 11.03
CA ALA A 116 11.89 24.22 12.24
C ALA A 116 12.97 25.25 12.61
N LYS A 117 14.23 24.83 12.57
CA LYS A 117 15.39 25.70 12.82
C LYS A 117 15.45 26.87 11.84
N GLU A 118 15.31 26.62 10.56
CA GLU A 118 15.31 27.61 9.49
C GLU A 118 14.20 28.68 9.70
N LYS A 119 13.03 28.24 10.18
CA LYS A 119 11.89 29.14 10.47
C LYS A 119 11.94 29.81 11.84
N GLY A 120 13.03 29.68 12.60
CA GLY A 120 13.17 30.22 13.95
C GLY A 120 12.15 29.66 14.95
N ARG A 121 11.63 28.43 14.72
CA ARG A 121 10.71 27.72 15.62
C ARG A 121 11.49 26.82 16.57
N PRO A 122 10.91 26.45 17.72
CA PRO A 122 11.50 25.43 18.57
C PRO A 122 11.83 24.18 17.73
N VAL A 123 13.08 23.74 17.81
CA VAL A 123 13.52 22.54 17.07
C VAL A 123 13.06 21.32 17.87
N PRO A 124 12.19 20.47 17.30
CA PRO A 124 11.79 19.25 17.97
C PRO A 124 13.00 18.30 18.07
N SER A 125 13.04 17.55 19.16
CA SER A 125 14.07 16.56 19.42
C SER A 125 13.42 15.22 19.61
N TRP A 126 13.76 14.26 18.77
CA TRP A 126 13.33 12.86 18.88
C TRP A 126 14.58 11.99 18.93
N ALA A 127 14.57 10.97 19.78
CA ALA A 127 15.68 10.03 19.91
C ALA A 127 15.81 9.12 18.68
N ASP A 128 14.69 8.72 18.13
CA ASP A 128 14.61 7.81 16.98
C ASP A 128 13.34 8.03 16.14
N GLU A 129 13.18 7.23 15.12
CA GLU A 129 12.03 7.26 14.20
C GLU A 129 10.72 6.88 14.91
N MET A 130 10.79 6.01 15.90
CA MET A 130 9.62 5.58 16.65
C MET A 130 9.05 6.75 17.46
N GLU A 131 9.91 7.49 18.17
CA GLU A 131 9.52 8.69 18.92
C GLU A 131 8.95 9.76 17.98
N PHE A 132 9.56 9.96 16.80
CA PHE A 132 9.02 10.83 15.77
C PHE A 132 7.62 10.42 15.33
N LEU A 133 7.36 9.14 15.10
CA LEU A 133 6.07 8.62 14.69
C LEU A 133 5.01 8.63 15.80
N HIS A 134 5.41 8.72 17.06
CA HIS A 134 4.52 8.96 18.18
C HIS A 134 4.05 10.41 18.27
N ASP A 135 4.80 11.38 17.73
CA ASP A 135 4.46 12.79 17.81
C ASP A 135 3.23 13.14 16.96
N PRO A 136 2.08 13.48 17.56
CA PRO A 136 0.84 13.73 16.80
C PRO A 136 0.89 15.01 15.94
N ALA A 137 1.87 15.89 16.19
CA ALA A 137 2.08 17.07 15.35
C ALA A 137 2.67 16.72 13.98
N TYR A 138 3.35 15.57 13.88
CA TYR A 138 4.03 15.12 12.67
C TYR A 138 3.43 13.83 12.08
N ASN A 139 2.80 13.02 12.93
CA ASN A 139 2.09 11.81 12.54
C ASN A 139 0.66 11.79 13.14
N PRO A 140 -0.23 12.69 12.70
CA PRO A 140 -1.58 12.78 13.23
C PRO A 140 -2.40 11.54 12.90
N VAL A 141 -3.36 11.22 13.77
CA VAL A 141 -4.38 10.22 13.50
C VAL A 141 -5.26 10.66 12.33
N VAL A 142 -5.49 9.76 11.40
CA VAL A 142 -6.36 9.95 10.23
C VAL A 142 -7.69 9.24 10.41
N ALA A 143 -7.65 7.99 10.82
CA ALA A 143 -8.79 7.17 11.23
C ALA A 143 -8.27 6.20 12.29
N TRP A 144 -8.68 6.36 13.54
CA TRP A 144 -8.13 5.55 14.64
C TRP A 144 -8.24 4.05 14.36
N PRO A 145 -7.15 3.25 14.53
CA PRO A 145 -5.84 3.61 15.08
C PRO A 145 -4.83 4.13 14.05
N LEU A 146 -5.20 4.22 12.77
CA LEU A 146 -4.28 4.55 11.68
C LEU A 146 -3.88 6.03 11.70
N LYS A 147 -2.59 6.27 11.57
CA LYS A 147 -1.95 7.57 11.49
C LYS A 147 -1.50 7.89 10.07
N LEU A 148 -0.93 9.08 9.87
CA LEU A 148 -0.53 9.57 8.55
C LEU A 148 0.49 8.65 7.85
N PHE A 149 1.48 8.12 8.60
CA PHE A 149 2.52 7.25 8.04
C PHE A 149 2.07 5.79 7.84
N ASP A 150 0.90 5.41 8.33
CA ASP A 150 0.31 4.09 8.09
C ASP A 150 -0.42 4.01 6.74
N ARG A 151 -0.45 5.11 5.97
CA ARG A 151 -1.15 5.20 4.69
C ARG A 151 -0.21 5.37 3.52
N CYS A 152 -0.58 4.78 2.38
CA CYS A 152 0.05 5.11 1.11
C CYS A 152 -0.38 6.49 0.59
N PRO A 153 0.43 7.17 -0.24
CA PRO A 153 0.03 8.37 -0.95
C PRO A 153 -0.94 8.05 -2.10
N ILE A 154 -1.65 9.07 -2.58
CA ILE A 154 -2.27 9.05 -3.90
C ILE A 154 -1.15 9.29 -4.92
N THR A 155 -1.00 8.38 -5.88
CA THR A 155 0.10 8.42 -6.84
C THR A 155 -0.33 7.91 -8.21
N ASP A 156 0.39 8.31 -9.24
CA ASP A 156 0.30 7.74 -10.59
C ASP A 156 1.40 6.71 -10.78
N GLY A 157 1.15 5.68 -11.57
CA GLY A 157 2.17 4.69 -11.84
C GLY A 157 1.73 3.62 -12.82
N ALA A 158 2.73 2.93 -13.37
CA ALA A 158 2.53 1.75 -14.21
C ALA A 158 3.63 0.73 -13.93
N ALA A 159 3.26 -0.53 -13.94
CA ALA A 159 4.22 -1.63 -13.86
C ALA A 159 3.72 -2.82 -14.66
N CYS A 160 4.66 -3.59 -15.21
CA CYS A 160 4.34 -4.82 -15.92
C CYS A 160 5.39 -5.90 -15.64
N VAL A 161 5.00 -7.13 -15.87
CA VAL A 161 5.88 -8.31 -15.83
C VAL A 161 5.77 -9.05 -17.16
N LEU A 162 6.91 -9.59 -17.61
CA LEU A 162 6.96 -10.52 -18.74
C LEU A 162 6.86 -11.93 -18.19
N LEU A 163 5.84 -12.66 -18.61
CA LEU A 163 5.64 -14.08 -18.31
C LEU A 163 6.05 -14.88 -19.55
N VAL A 164 6.80 -15.93 -19.35
CA VAL A 164 7.38 -16.72 -20.45
C VAL A 164 7.24 -18.21 -20.09
N ALA A 165 6.98 -19.06 -21.09
CA ALA A 165 7.02 -20.49 -20.92
C ALA A 165 8.42 -20.97 -20.48
N GLU A 166 8.48 -21.98 -19.63
CA GLU A 166 9.73 -22.45 -19.01
C GLU A 166 10.79 -22.83 -20.06
N GLU A 167 10.34 -23.45 -21.14
CA GLU A 167 11.18 -24.00 -22.20
C GLU A 167 12.02 -22.93 -22.91
N ILE A 168 11.51 -21.69 -22.96
CA ILE A 168 12.18 -20.57 -23.64
C ILE A 168 12.62 -19.46 -22.66
N ALA A 169 12.43 -19.66 -21.35
CA ALA A 169 12.74 -18.64 -20.35
C ALA A 169 14.22 -18.20 -20.37
N ARG A 170 15.13 -19.10 -20.70
CA ARG A 170 16.57 -18.82 -20.80
C ARG A 170 16.96 -17.94 -22.01
N ASP A 171 16.08 -17.81 -23.00
CA ASP A 171 16.30 -16.89 -24.13
C ASP A 171 16.08 -15.41 -23.71
N PHE A 172 15.41 -15.19 -22.56
CA PHE A 172 15.08 -13.85 -22.06
C PHE A 172 15.99 -13.41 -20.90
N THR A 173 16.47 -14.36 -20.06
CA THR A 173 17.32 -14.04 -18.90
C THR A 173 18.10 -15.25 -18.43
N ASP A 174 19.30 -15.00 -17.92
CA ASP A 174 20.13 -16.02 -17.27
C ASP A 174 19.62 -16.43 -15.88
N THR A 175 18.75 -15.59 -15.26
CA THR A 175 18.25 -15.78 -13.91
C THR A 175 16.71 -15.74 -13.89
N PRO A 176 16.01 -16.73 -14.49
CA PRO A 176 14.54 -16.75 -14.48
C PRO A 176 14.00 -16.96 -13.07
N VAL A 177 12.88 -16.27 -12.77
CA VAL A 177 12.11 -16.47 -11.54
C VAL A 177 10.90 -17.34 -11.87
N TYR A 178 10.78 -18.49 -11.20
CA TYR A 178 9.71 -19.44 -11.46
C TYR A 178 8.50 -19.19 -10.57
N ILE A 179 7.31 -19.16 -11.19
CA ILE A 179 6.05 -19.09 -10.47
C ILE A 179 5.61 -20.52 -10.14
N ILE A 180 5.66 -20.88 -8.85
CA ILE A 180 5.37 -22.24 -8.38
C ILE A 180 3.90 -22.42 -7.95
N GLY A 181 3.12 -21.34 -7.89
CA GLY A 181 1.72 -21.43 -7.51
C GLY A 181 1.00 -20.09 -7.65
N THR A 182 -0.30 -20.16 -7.79
CA THR A 182 -1.18 -18.99 -7.84
C THR A 182 -2.53 -19.33 -7.21
N GLY A 183 -3.16 -18.36 -6.56
CA GLY A 183 -4.49 -18.50 -5.97
C GLY A 183 -5.29 -17.21 -6.14
N GLN A 184 -6.62 -17.35 -6.12
CA GLN A 184 -7.55 -16.22 -6.13
C GLN A 184 -8.76 -16.58 -5.30
N ALA A 185 -9.16 -15.66 -4.42
CA ALA A 185 -10.38 -15.77 -3.64
C ALA A 185 -11.05 -14.39 -3.52
N SER A 186 -12.35 -14.38 -3.25
CA SER A 186 -13.12 -13.20 -2.90
C SER A 186 -13.84 -13.45 -1.57
N GLY A 187 -13.79 -12.49 -0.68
CA GLY A 187 -14.62 -12.45 0.53
C GLY A 187 -15.89 -11.62 0.31
N ASN A 188 -16.73 -11.62 1.32
CA ASN A 188 -17.90 -10.75 1.39
C ASN A 188 -17.52 -9.28 1.66
N ALA A 189 -18.47 -8.37 1.51
CA ALA A 189 -18.34 -7.00 1.97
C ALA A 189 -18.02 -6.95 3.49
N LEU A 190 -17.41 -5.86 3.93
CA LEU A 190 -16.90 -5.75 5.31
C LEU A 190 -18.01 -5.99 6.36
N HIS A 191 -19.23 -5.47 6.12
CA HIS A 191 -20.37 -5.61 7.02
C HIS A 191 -20.93 -7.04 7.13
N ASP A 192 -20.57 -7.94 6.21
CA ASP A 192 -21.06 -9.33 6.14
C ASP A 192 -19.91 -10.34 6.34
N ARG A 193 -18.81 -9.93 6.92
CA ARG A 193 -17.69 -10.82 7.25
C ARG A 193 -17.87 -11.44 8.63
N GLU A 194 -17.63 -12.73 8.71
CA GLU A 194 -17.55 -13.46 9.99
C GLU A 194 -16.33 -13.03 10.81
N SER A 195 -15.23 -12.66 10.15
CA SER A 195 -14.04 -12.11 10.77
C SER A 195 -13.49 -10.95 9.94
N LEU A 196 -12.97 -9.93 10.60
CA LEU A 196 -12.29 -8.78 10.00
C LEU A 196 -10.77 -8.98 9.87
N THR A 197 -10.26 -10.10 10.33
CA THR A 197 -8.83 -10.45 10.37
C THR A 197 -8.51 -11.62 9.45
#